data_eeb2b347d036e472a266ed61833363a3
#
_entry.id   eeb2b347d036e472a266ed61833363a3
#
_cell.length_a   1.000
_cell.length_b   1.000
_cell.length_c   1.000
_cell.angle_alpha   90.00
_cell.angle_beta   90.00
_cell.angle_gamma   90.00
#
_symmetry.space_group_name_H-M   'P 1'
#
loop_
_entity.id
_entity.type
_entity.pdbx_description
1 polymer ?
#
loop_
_entity_poly.entity_id
_entity_poly.type
_entity_poly.pdbx_seq_one_letter_code
_entity_poly.pdbx_strand_id
1 'polypeptide(L)'
;MTDHIRIEKSDRVITVAFNRPEKKNAITQDMYQAMADAVNAYATDDEARALMFTSAADYFTAGNDLQDFSMGPRGDDMPPVVQFLHGIKDCPKPLIAAVNGPAIGVGLTLTLHCDLVYAAQSATFAAPFVKLGLVPEAASSVLLPAAIGMAAANDVFMTGRTLTSDEALRMGLVSRVFADDDFAQQARNLAALVANSAPNAMKHAKALVRNQNAAITECMAAESEIFAAQLQSPEFGESVAAMMAKRPAVYP
;
A
#
# COMPACT_ATOMS: atom_id res chain seq x y z
N MET A 1 18.54 -6.04 -9.31
CA MET A 1 17.11 -6.24 -8.93
C MET A 1 17.07 -7.07 -7.67
N THR A 2 16.19 -6.75 -6.75
CA THR A 2 16.02 -7.52 -5.50
C THR A 2 15.17 -8.76 -5.75
N ASP A 3 15.50 -9.90 -5.12
CA ASP A 3 14.68 -11.13 -5.16
C ASP A 3 13.45 -11.04 -4.22
N HIS A 4 13.35 -9.94 -3.44
CA HIS A 4 12.28 -9.71 -2.48
C HIS A 4 10.98 -9.18 -3.12
N ILE A 5 11.01 -8.82 -4.40
CA ILE A 5 9.85 -8.53 -5.23
C ILE A 5 9.91 -9.44 -6.45
N ARG A 6 8.88 -10.26 -6.62
CA ARG A 6 8.70 -11.08 -7.83
C ARG A 6 7.75 -10.39 -8.80
N ILE A 7 8.16 -10.29 -10.06
CA ILE A 7 7.37 -9.67 -11.11
C ILE A 7 7.14 -10.71 -12.20
N GLU A 8 5.87 -11.01 -12.46
CA GLU A 8 5.46 -11.95 -13.49
C GLU A 8 4.43 -11.29 -14.41
N LYS A 9 4.51 -11.56 -15.72
CA LYS A 9 3.52 -11.14 -16.71
C LYS A 9 2.85 -12.37 -17.32
N SER A 10 1.56 -12.50 -17.14
CA SER A 10 0.73 -13.55 -17.73
C SER A 10 -0.65 -13.00 -18.06
N ASP A 11 -1.23 -13.39 -19.20
CA ASP A 11 -2.60 -13.06 -19.61
C ASP A 11 -2.93 -11.55 -19.52
N ARG A 12 -1.99 -10.70 -19.91
CA ARG A 12 -2.08 -9.22 -19.85
C ARG A 12 -2.13 -8.65 -18.45
N VAL A 13 -1.84 -9.45 -17.42
CA VAL A 13 -1.73 -9.04 -16.04
C VAL A 13 -0.26 -9.05 -15.62
N ILE A 14 0.22 -7.96 -15.03
CA ILE A 14 1.49 -7.94 -14.31
C ILE A 14 1.17 -8.21 -12.84
N THR A 15 1.77 -9.24 -12.28
CA THR A 15 1.70 -9.55 -10.85
C THR A 15 3.00 -9.09 -10.20
N VAL A 16 2.88 -8.23 -9.20
CA VAL A 16 3.98 -7.77 -8.34
C VAL A 16 3.76 -8.38 -6.96
N ALA A 17 4.57 -9.38 -6.62
CA ALA A 17 4.41 -10.14 -5.39
C ALA A 17 5.54 -9.83 -4.39
N PHE A 18 5.18 -9.43 -3.17
CA PHE A 18 6.12 -9.36 -2.06
C PHE A 18 6.67 -10.76 -1.75
N ASN A 19 7.99 -10.88 -1.59
CA ASN A 19 8.69 -12.15 -1.41
C ASN A 19 9.83 -12.04 -0.40
N ARG A 20 9.54 -11.55 0.81
CA ARG A 20 10.48 -11.43 1.94
C ARG A 20 9.84 -11.98 3.22
N PRO A 21 9.46 -13.27 3.23
CA PRO A 21 8.65 -13.86 4.32
C PRO A 21 9.33 -13.80 5.68
N GLU A 22 10.65 -13.95 5.76
CA GLU A 22 11.46 -13.93 6.98
C GLU A 22 11.40 -12.58 7.71
N LYS A 23 11.00 -11.51 7.02
CA LYS A 23 10.77 -10.16 7.55
C LYS A 23 9.31 -9.73 7.40
N LYS A 24 8.37 -10.68 7.24
CA LYS A 24 6.94 -10.40 7.06
C LYS A 24 6.69 -9.38 5.94
N ASN A 25 7.47 -9.46 4.89
CA ASN A 25 7.45 -8.54 3.75
C ASN A 25 7.65 -7.05 4.14
N ALA A 26 8.41 -6.76 5.19
CA ALA A 26 8.83 -5.39 5.47
C ALA A 26 9.58 -4.80 4.28
N ILE A 27 9.19 -3.61 3.82
CA ILE A 27 9.58 -3.03 2.54
C ILE A 27 10.86 -2.21 2.71
N THR A 28 11.89 -2.57 1.94
CA THR A 28 13.16 -1.82 1.84
C THR A 28 13.12 -0.85 0.66
N GLN A 29 14.11 0.06 0.60
CA GLN A 29 14.27 0.98 -0.54
C GLN A 29 14.45 0.23 -1.86
N ASP A 30 15.20 -0.89 -1.87
CA ASP A 30 15.38 -1.71 -3.08
C ASP A 30 14.06 -2.36 -3.54
N MET A 31 13.18 -2.74 -2.60
CA MET A 31 11.84 -3.23 -2.93
C MET A 31 10.97 -2.11 -3.49
N TYR A 32 11.03 -0.90 -2.92
CA TYR A 32 10.33 0.27 -3.45
C TYR A 32 10.78 0.59 -4.87
N GLN A 33 12.10 0.56 -5.13
CA GLN A 33 12.62 0.80 -6.48
C GLN A 33 12.09 -0.23 -7.47
N ALA A 34 12.14 -1.52 -7.13
CA ALA A 34 11.62 -2.57 -8.00
C ALA A 34 10.11 -2.42 -8.28
N MET A 35 9.32 -2.01 -7.28
CA MET A 35 7.90 -1.75 -7.45
C MET A 35 7.65 -0.49 -8.29
N ALA A 36 8.42 0.58 -8.08
CA ALA A 36 8.33 1.80 -8.88
C ALA A 36 8.63 1.53 -10.35
N ASP A 37 9.70 0.79 -10.63
CA ASP A 37 10.09 0.38 -11.99
C ASP A 37 8.98 -0.45 -12.65
N ALA A 38 8.38 -1.40 -11.91
CA ALA A 38 7.29 -2.22 -12.42
C ALA A 38 6.05 -1.39 -12.76
N VAL A 39 5.65 -0.45 -11.91
CA VAL A 39 4.49 0.43 -12.14
C VAL A 39 4.75 1.36 -13.33
N ASN A 40 5.94 1.95 -13.42
CA ASN A 40 6.32 2.85 -14.50
C ASN A 40 6.36 2.10 -15.86
N ALA A 41 6.95 0.91 -15.89
CA ALA A 41 6.95 0.05 -17.07
C ALA A 41 5.52 -0.35 -17.46
N TYR A 42 4.68 -0.74 -16.48
CA TYR A 42 3.28 -1.07 -16.74
C TYR A 42 2.49 0.10 -17.32
N ALA A 43 2.70 1.31 -16.82
CA ALA A 43 1.95 2.48 -17.28
C ALA A 43 2.03 2.69 -18.80
N THR A 44 3.17 2.32 -19.42
CA THR A 44 3.47 2.49 -20.85
C THR A 44 3.40 1.20 -21.68
N ASP A 45 3.25 0.02 -21.07
CA ASP A 45 3.19 -1.28 -21.75
C ASP A 45 1.80 -1.50 -22.38
N ASP A 46 1.67 -1.42 -23.69
CA ASP A 46 0.39 -1.57 -24.39
C ASP A 46 -0.21 -2.99 -24.32
N GLU A 47 0.60 -3.99 -24.01
CA GLU A 47 0.13 -5.37 -23.87
C GLU A 47 -0.42 -5.68 -22.47
N ALA A 48 0.17 -5.08 -21.42
CA ALA A 48 -0.33 -5.25 -20.05
C ALA A 48 -1.54 -4.35 -19.78
N ARG A 49 -2.60 -4.90 -19.21
CA ARG A 49 -3.89 -4.22 -19.00
C ARG A 49 -4.36 -4.14 -17.57
N ALA A 50 -3.75 -4.90 -16.67
CA ALA A 50 -3.93 -4.81 -15.22
C ALA A 50 -2.59 -5.04 -14.52
N LEU A 51 -2.38 -4.40 -13.37
CA LEU A 51 -1.28 -4.71 -12.46
C LEU A 51 -1.88 -5.09 -11.11
N MET A 52 -1.42 -6.20 -10.56
CA MET A 52 -1.89 -6.74 -9.28
C MET A 52 -0.74 -6.84 -8.29
N PHE A 53 -0.86 -6.15 -7.16
CA PHE A 53 -0.01 -6.34 -5.98
C PHE A 53 -0.54 -7.50 -5.15
N THR A 54 0.34 -8.41 -4.73
CA THR A 54 0.02 -9.55 -3.86
C THR A 54 1.23 -9.96 -3.04
N SER A 55 1.16 -11.09 -2.36
CA SER A 55 2.29 -11.66 -1.63
C SER A 55 2.42 -13.16 -1.90
N ALA A 56 3.64 -13.65 -1.88
CA ALA A 56 3.97 -15.07 -1.92
C ALA A 56 3.97 -15.74 -0.52
N ALA A 57 3.65 -14.99 0.54
CA ALA A 57 3.72 -15.41 1.94
C ALA A 57 2.46 -15.03 2.72
N ASP A 58 2.38 -15.39 4.02
CA ASP A 58 1.20 -15.18 4.88
C ASP A 58 0.96 -13.70 5.28
N TYR A 59 1.90 -12.81 5.00
CA TYR A 59 1.76 -11.37 5.18
C TYR A 59 1.69 -10.69 3.82
N PHE A 60 0.75 -9.78 3.64
CA PHE A 60 0.81 -8.87 2.51
C PHE A 60 2.05 -7.99 2.68
N THR A 61 2.11 -7.14 3.71
CA THR A 61 3.35 -6.49 4.16
C THR A 61 3.21 -5.94 5.59
N ALA A 62 4.29 -6.00 6.35
CA ALA A 62 4.40 -5.38 7.67
C ALA A 62 4.66 -3.86 7.62
N GLY A 63 4.67 -3.26 6.43
CA GLY A 63 5.02 -1.85 6.24
C GLY A 63 6.50 -1.63 5.97
N ASN A 64 6.99 -0.43 6.23
CA ASN A 64 8.41 -0.09 6.02
C ASN A 64 9.35 -0.90 6.91
N ASP A 65 10.47 -1.33 6.35
CA ASP A 65 11.59 -1.84 7.15
C ASP A 65 12.21 -0.64 7.89
N LEU A 66 11.94 -0.54 9.20
CA LEU A 66 12.35 0.61 10.00
C LEU A 66 13.87 0.78 10.04
N GLN A 67 14.62 -0.32 9.96
CA GLN A 67 16.08 -0.28 9.97
C GLN A 67 16.61 0.30 8.64
N ASP A 68 16.08 -0.15 7.50
CA ASP A 68 16.47 0.36 6.18
C ASP A 68 15.98 1.81 6.00
N PHE A 69 14.79 2.12 6.49
CA PHE A 69 14.18 3.44 6.39
C PHE A 69 14.93 4.51 7.23
N SER A 70 15.47 4.12 8.39
CA SER A 70 16.25 5.01 9.26
C SER A 70 17.59 5.43 8.67
N MET A 71 18.10 4.72 7.66
CA MET A 71 19.34 5.10 6.96
C MET A 71 19.18 6.32 6.04
N GLY A 72 17.96 6.81 5.86
CA GLY A 72 17.65 7.95 5.00
C GLY A 72 17.74 7.63 3.50
N PRO A 73 17.49 8.65 2.63
CA PRO A 73 17.55 8.48 1.19
C PRO A 73 19.00 8.17 0.74
N ARG A 74 19.12 7.33 -0.29
CA ARG A 74 20.41 6.96 -0.91
C ARG A 74 20.67 7.87 -2.12
N GLY A 75 21.49 8.89 -1.96
CA GLY A 75 21.88 9.82 -3.03
C GLY A 75 20.96 11.03 -3.15
N ASP A 76 21.16 11.80 -4.23
CA ASP A 76 20.47 13.07 -4.50
C ASP A 76 19.18 12.89 -5.32
N ASP A 77 18.91 11.68 -5.80
CA ASP A 77 17.71 11.37 -6.57
C ASP A 77 16.45 11.30 -5.69
N MET A 78 15.29 11.40 -6.33
CA MET A 78 14.00 11.20 -5.65
C MET A 78 13.98 9.84 -4.97
N PRO A 79 13.69 9.77 -3.65
CA PRO A 79 13.68 8.50 -2.91
C PRO A 79 12.76 7.45 -3.55
N PRO A 80 13.16 6.16 -3.57
CA PRO A 80 12.38 5.08 -4.19
C PRO A 80 10.93 4.99 -3.69
N VAL A 81 10.69 5.24 -2.40
CA VAL A 81 9.34 5.29 -1.84
C VAL A 81 8.49 6.39 -2.48
N VAL A 82 9.06 7.57 -2.71
CA VAL A 82 8.36 8.70 -3.34
C VAL A 82 8.07 8.39 -4.80
N GLN A 83 9.04 7.82 -5.54
CA GLN A 83 8.84 7.38 -6.92
C GLN A 83 7.68 6.37 -7.02
N PHE A 84 7.65 5.38 -6.12
CA PHE A 84 6.59 4.37 -6.08
C PHE A 84 5.22 4.97 -5.80
N LEU A 85 5.10 5.80 -4.75
CA LEU A 85 3.83 6.42 -4.35
C LEU A 85 3.27 7.33 -5.44
N HIS A 86 4.12 8.14 -6.09
CA HIS A 86 3.71 8.92 -7.26
C HIS A 86 3.34 8.02 -8.44
N GLY A 87 4.10 6.96 -8.68
CA GLY A 87 3.81 6.00 -9.75
C GLY A 87 2.43 5.37 -9.62
N ILE A 88 2.05 4.87 -8.43
CA ILE A 88 0.72 4.28 -8.23
C ILE A 88 -0.40 5.33 -8.28
N LYS A 89 -0.17 6.53 -7.76
CA LYS A 89 -1.13 7.64 -7.81
C LYS A 89 -1.44 8.06 -9.25
N ASP A 90 -0.40 8.17 -10.09
CA ASP A 90 -0.52 8.70 -11.45
C ASP A 90 -0.76 7.61 -12.52
N CYS A 91 -0.71 6.33 -12.15
CA CYS A 91 -0.90 5.24 -13.10
C CYS A 91 -2.27 5.33 -13.80
N PRO A 92 -2.30 5.47 -15.14
CA PRO A 92 -3.56 5.65 -15.88
C PRO A 92 -4.34 4.35 -16.07
N LYS A 93 -3.76 3.21 -15.69
CA LYS A 93 -4.28 1.86 -15.93
C LYS A 93 -4.69 1.19 -14.62
N PRO A 94 -5.56 0.15 -14.66
CA PRO A 94 -6.05 -0.50 -13.45
C PRO A 94 -4.96 -1.04 -12.54
N LEU A 95 -5.04 -0.69 -11.26
CA LEU A 95 -4.24 -1.24 -10.17
C LEU A 95 -5.14 -2.07 -9.24
N ILE A 96 -4.70 -3.25 -8.89
CA ILE A 96 -5.42 -4.19 -8.04
C ILE A 96 -4.56 -4.53 -6.83
N ALA A 97 -5.13 -4.50 -5.63
CA ALA A 97 -4.51 -5.07 -4.44
C ALA A 97 -5.20 -6.41 -4.10
N ALA A 98 -4.45 -7.49 -4.10
CA ALA A 98 -4.88 -8.83 -3.67
C ALA A 98 -4.21 -9.14 -2.32
N VAL A 99 -4.90 -8.77 -1.24
CA VAL A 99 -4.38 -8.77 0.12
C VAL A 99 -4.66 -10.11 0.79
N ASN A 100 -3.63 -10.94 0.90
CA ASN A 100 -3.73 -12.31 1.42
C ASN A 100 -3.31 -12.47 2.90
N GLY A 101 -3.07 -11.39 3.60
CA GLY A 101 -2.66 -11.39 5.01
C GLY A 101 -2.59 -9.97 5.56
N PRO A 102 -1.89 -9.73 6.69
CA PRO A 102 -1.76 -8.40 7.26
C PRO A 102 -1.16 -7.36 6.31
N ALA A 103 -1.86 -6.24 6.14
CA ALA A 103 -1.47 -5.04 5.39
C ALA A 103 -1.30 -3.88 6.36
N ILE A 104 -0.05 -3.55 6.72
CA ILE A 104 0.26 -2.63 7.81
C ILE A 104 0.97 -1.38 7.27
N GLY A 105 0.60 -0.20 7.78
CA GLY A 105 1.20 1.08 7.37
C GLY A 105 1.01 1.32 5.87
N VAL A 106 2.12 1.44 5.13
CA VAL A 106 2.09 1.56 3.66
C VAL A 106 1.39 0.39 2.98
N GLY A 107 1.29 -0.78 3.62
CA GLY A 107 0.49 -1.90 3.12
C GLY A 107 -1.00 -1.57 3.03
N LEU A 108 -1.55 -0.85 4.03
CA LEU A 108 -2.90 -0.32 3.96
C LEU A 108 -2.97 0.85 2.98
N THR A 109 -2.05 1.82 3.08
CA THR A 109 -2.16 3.06 2.28
C THR A 109 -1.98 2.80 0.79
N LEU A 110 -1.14 1.82 0.38
CA LEU A 110 -1.07 1.33 -0.99
C LEU A 110 -2.44 0.91 -1.53
N THR A 111 -3.27 0.24 -0.71
CA THR A 111 -4.60 -0.22 -1.17
C THR A 111 -5.52 0.94 -1.52
N LEU A 112 -5.36 2.11 -0.89
CA LEU A 112 -6.13 3.32 -1.19
C LEU A 112 -5.85 3.89 -2.59
N HIS A 113 -4.69 3.58 -3.15
CA HIS A 113 -4.31 3.94 -4.52
C HIS A 113 -4.70 2.87 -5.55
N CYS A 114 -5.09 1.68 -5.11
CA CYS A 114 -5.60 0.66 -6.01
C CYS A 114 -7.07 0.92 -6.37
N ASP A 115 -7.45 0.55 -7.61
CA ASP A 115 -8.82 0.72 -8.09
C ASP A 115 -9.74 -0.38 -7.57
N LEU A 116 -9.16 -1.55 -7.29
CA LEU A 116 -9.86 -2.72 -6.76
C LEU A 116 -9.03 -3.32 -5.62
N VAL A 117 -9.68 -3.60 -4.51
CA VAL A 117 -9.06 -4.26 -3.35
C VAL A 117 -9.82 -5.55 -3.06
N TYR A 118 -9.13 -6.66 -3.14
CA TYR A 118 -9.63 -7.99 -2.77
C TYR A 118 -8.88 -8.49 -1.56
N ALA A 119 -9.55 -9.15 -0.63
CA ALA A 119 -8.94 -9.65 0.59
C ALA A 119 -9.22 -11.14 0.79
N ALA A 120 -8.25 -11.86 1.32
CA ALA A 120 -8.48 -13.15 1.94
C ALA A 120 -9.23 -12.97 3.27
N GLN A 121 -9.92 -14.00 3.73
CA GLN A 121 -10.66 -13.94 5.00
C GLN A 121 -9.74 -13.67 6.20
N SER A 122 -8.52 -14.18 6.17
CA SER A 122 -7.49 -13.94 7.18
C SER A 122 -6.79 -12.57 7.08
N ALA A 123 -7.06 -11.79 6.01
CA ALA A 123 -6.43 -10.49 5.83
C ALA A 123 -6.85 -9.48 6.90
N THR A 124 -5.90 -8.63 7.28
CA THR A 124 -6.15 -7.54 8.23
C THR A 124 -5.49 -6.25 7.75
N PHE A 125 -6.01 -5.11 8.21
CA PHE A 125 -5.54 -3.79 7.79
C PHE A 125 -5.26 -2.92 9.01
N ALA A 126 -4.10 -2.27 9.06
CA ALA A 126 -3.74 -1.38 10.16
C ALA A 126 -2.87 -0.21 9.68
N ALA A 127 -3.08 0.96 10.28
CA ALA A 127 -2.26 2.16 10.06
C ALA A 127 -1.77 2.72 11.41
N PRO A 128 -0.82 2.04 12.09
CA PRO A 128 -0.43 2.37 13.46
C PRO A 128 0.59 3.53 13.52
N PHE A 129 0.44 4.56 12.69
CA PHE A 129 1.38 5.67 12.58
C PHE A 129 1.61 6.36 13.93
N VAL A 130 0.55 6.73 14.63
CA VAL A 130 0.66 7.42 15.93
C VAL A 130 1.33 6.57 17.01
N LYS A 131 1.21 5.24 16.93
CA LYS A 131 1.92 4.33 17.86
C LYS A 131 3.43 4.31 17.64
N LEU A 132 3.87 4.81 16.48
CA LEU A 132 5.27 4.98 16.13
C LEU A 132 5.73 6.44 16.24
N GLY A 133 4.88 7.35 16.77
CA GLY A 133 5.18 8.78 16.78
C GLY A 133 5.19 9.39 15.37
N LEU A 134 4.50 8.78 14.42
CA LEU A 134 4.39 9.21 13.02
C LEU A 134 2.97 9.68 12.69
N VAL A 135 2.81 10.25 11.50
CA VAL A 135 1.53 10.71 10.94
C VAL A 135 1.12 9.90 9.73
N PRO A 136 -0.15 9.96 9.28
CA PRO A 136 -0.58 9.38 8.01
C PRO A 136 0.29 9.86 6.84
N GLU A 137 0.45 9.00 5.82
CA GLU A 137 1.24 9.25 4.61
C GLU A 137 0.47 8.80 3.35
N ALA A 138 1.02 9.06 2.15
CA ALA A 138 0.43 8.66 0.87
C ALA A 138 -1.00 9.17 0.65
N ALA A 139 -1.31 10.39 1.08
CA ALA A 139 -2.64 10.99 1.07
C ALA A 139 -3.70 10.18 1.85
N SER A 140 -3.28 9.27 2.72
CA SER A 140 -4.22 8.46 3.49
C SER A 140 -5.08 9.28 4.44
N SER A 141 -4.64 10.47 4.88
CA SER A 141 -5.44 11.39 5.70
C SER A 141 -6.73 11.88 5.00
N VAL A 142 -6.75 11.83 3.66
CA VAL A 142 -7.91 12.17 2.83
C VAL A 142 -8.58 10.91 2.26
N LEU A 143 -7.78 9.97 1.75
CA LEU A 143 -8.29 8.79 1.05
C LEU A 143 -8.98 7.80 1.99
N LEU A 144 -8.45 7.56 3.18
CA LEU A 144 -9.08 6.62 4.12
C LEU A 144 -10.43 7.14 4.62
N PRO A 145 -10.59 8.41 5.07
CA PRO A 145 -11.91 8.95 5.42
C PRO A 145 -12.90 8.94 4.26
N ALA A 146 -12.43 9.15 3.02
CA ALA A 146 -13.28 9.06 1.84
C ALA A 146 -13.78 7.63 1.57
N ALA A 147 -12.96 6.62 1.87
CA ALA A 147 -13.32 5.21 1.68
C ALA A 147 -14.23 4.67 2.79
N ILE A 148 -13.90 4.93 4.08
CA ILE A 148 -14.56 4.28 5.22
C ILE A 148 -15.34 5.23 6.14
N GLY A 149 -15.39 6.52 5.79
CA GLY A 149 -15.99 7.56 6.62
C GLY A 149 -15.07 8.08 7.74
N MET A 150 -15.28 9.34 8.13
CA MET A 150 -14.41 10.06 9.07
C MET A 150 -14.29 9.36 10.44
N ALA A 151 -15.40 8.86 10.99
CA ALA A 151 -15.40 8.25 12.32
C ALA A 151 -14.54 6.98 12.36
N ALA A 152 -14.67 6.10 11.35
CA ALA A 152 -13.89 4.87 11.27
C ALA A 152 -12.41 5.17 10.96
N ALA A 153 -12.13 6.14 10.10
CA ALA A 153 -10.75 6.54 9.79
C ALA A 153 -10.04 7.12 11.03
N ASN A 154 -10.71 7.97 11.81
CA ASN A 154 -10.19 8.49 13.06
C ASN A 154 -9.90 7.37 14.07
N ASP A 155 -10.80 6.38 14.18
CA ASP A 155 -10.57 5.23 15.04
C ASP A 155 -9.33 4.42 14.61
N VAL A 156 -9.14 4.18 13.32
CA VAL A 156 -7.94 3.52 12.78
C VAL A 156 -6.68 4.34 13.04
N PHE A 157 -6.66 5.64 12.72
CA PHE A 157 -5.46 6.45 12.84
C PHE A 157 -5.08 6.75 14.29
N MET A 158 -6.06 7.17 15.12
CA MET A 158 -5.77 7.64 16.46
C MET A 158 -5.54 6.50 17.46
N THR A 159 -6.20 5.35 17.28
CA THR A 159 -5.99 4.19 18.14
C THR A 159 -4.97 3.19 17.60
N GLY A 160 -4.68 3.26 16.30
CA GLY A 160 -3.85 2.29 15.58
C GLY A 160 -4.43 0.87 15.69
N ARG A 161 -5.79 0.75 15.72
CA ARG A 161 -6.43 -0.57 15.76
C ARG A 161 -6.30 -1.28 14.41
N THR A 162 -6.47 -2.57 14.44
CA THR A 162 -6.52 -3.42 13.27
C THR A 162 -7.96 -3.65 12.85
N LEU A 163 -8.24 -3.53 11.55
CA LEU A 163 -9.49 -3.93 10.91
C LEU A 163 -9.37 -5.37 10.44
N THR A 164 -10.41 -6.17 10.64
CA THR A 164 -10.55 -7.47 9.98
C THR A 164 -10.98 -7.28 8.52
N SER A 165 -10.84 -8.31 7.69
CA SER A 165 -11.33 -8.31 6.30
C SER A 165 -12.83 -8.03 6.20
N ASP A 166 -13.63 -8.58 7.14
CA ASP A 166 -15.08 -8.35 7.21
C ASP A 166 -15.44 -6.91 7.59
N GLU A 167 -14.70 -6.29 8.52
CA GLU A 167 -14.87 -4.87 8.83
C GLU A 167 -14.50 -4.01 7.63
N ALA A 168 -13.37 -4.28 6.98
CA ALA A 168 -12.89 -3.59 5.79
C ALA A 168 -13.89 -3.68 4.63
N LEU A 169 -14.53 -4.84 4.43
CA LEU A 169 -15.60 -5.03 3.45
C LEU A 169 -16.83 -4.19 3.79
N ARG A 170 -17.32 -4.27 5.04
CA ARG A 170 -18.51 -3.51 5.48
C ARG A 170 -18.31 -2.00 5.40
N MET A 171 -17.10 -1.52 5.62
CA MET A 171 -16.75 -0.10 5.57
C MET A 171 -16.47 0.41 4.16
N GLY A 172 -16.28 -0.47 3.17
CA GLY A 172 -15.99 -0.10 1.79
C GLY A 172 -14.51 0.06 1.45
N LEU A 173 -13.58 -0.32 2.34
CA LEU A 173 -12.15 -0.38 2.05
C LEU A 173 -11.81 -1.52 1.08
N VAL A 174 -12.53 -2.64 1.18
CA VAL A 174 -12.35 -3.86 0.39
C VAL A 174 -13.58 -4.12 -0.45
N SER A 175 -13.38 -4.45 -1.72
CA SER A 175 -14.46 -4.73 -2.67
C SER A 175 -15.06 -6.14 -2.51
N ARG A 176 -14.22 -7.11 -2.19
CA ARG A 176 -14.61 -8.53 -2.02
C ARG A 176 -13.70 -9.25 -1.05
N VAL A 177 -14.27 -10.20 -0.30
CA VAL A 177 -13.54 -11.13 0.57
C VAL A 177 -13.78 -12.56 0.09
N PHE A 178 -12.74 -13.38 0.11
CA PHE A 178 -12.77 -14.79 -0.30
C PHE A 178 -12.17 -15.67 0.80
N ALA A 179 -12.60 -16.93 0.86
CA ALA A 179 -11.97 -17.93 1.71
C ALA A 179 -10.47 -18.05 1.36
N ASP A 180 -9.64 -18.29 2.35
CA ASP A 180 -8.17 -18.29 2.19
C ASP A 180 -7.70 -19.28 1.12
N ASP A 181 -8.29 -20.48 1.08
CA ASP A 181 -7.94 -21.53 0.13
C ASP A 181 -8.27 -21.16 -1.33
N ASP A 182 -9.32 -20.36 -1.54
CA ASP A 182 -9.77 -19.94 -2.88
C ASP A 182 -9.17 -18.59 -3.31
N PHE A 183 -8.69 -17.79 -2.36
CA PHE A 183 -8.34 -16.38 -2.55
C PHE A 183 -7.43 -16.14 -3.76
N ALA A 184 -6.30 -16.87 -3.84
CA ALA A 184 -5.32 -16.65 -4.89
C ALA A 184 -5.91 -16.90 -6.30
N GLN A 185 -6.78 -17.91 -6.45
CA GLN A 185 -7.43 -18.20 -7.72
C GLN A 185 -8.49 -17.15 -8.06
N GLN A 186 -9.29 -16.74 -7.08
CA GLN A 186 -10.31 -15.71 -7.28
C GLN A 186 -9.70 -14.34 -7.65
N ALA A 187 -8.60 -13.95 -6.99
CA ALA A 187 -7.89 -12.72 -7.32
C ALA A 187 -7.36 -12.74 -8.76
N ARG A 188 -6.74 -13.85 -9.20
CA ARG A 188 -6.29 -14.02 -10.60
C ARG A 188 -7.45 -13.95 -11.60
N ASN A 189 -8.56 -14.62 -11.33
CA ASN A 189 -9.74 -14.60 -12.20
C ASN A 189 -10.29 -13.18 -12.38
N LEU A 190 -10.34 -12.41 -11.30
CA LEU A 190 -10.82 -11.03 -11.34
C LEU A 190 -9.83 -10.09 -12.03
N ALA A 191 -8.53 -10.27 -11.84
CA ALA A 191 -7.52 -9.53 -12.56
C ALA A 191 -7.60 -9.80 -14.09
N ALA A 192 -7.79 -11.07 -14.48
CA ALA A 192 -8.01 -11.45 -15.87
C ALA A 192 -9.30 -10.84 -16.45
N LEU A 193 -10.39 -10.78 -15.66
CA LEU A 193 -11.63 -10.11 -16.07
C LEU A 193 -11.39 -8.64 -16.38
N VAL A 194 -10.64 -7.93 -15.52
CA VAL A 194 -10.25 -6.53 -15.73
C VAL A 194 -9.39 -6.39 -16.98
N ALA A 195 -8.39 -7.24 -17.14
CA ALA A 195 -7.46 -7.21 -18.27
C ALA A 195 -8.13 -7.51 -19.62
N ASN A 196 -9.25 -8.26 -19.62
CA ASN A 196 -10.02 -8.57 -20.83
C ASN A 196 -11.11 -7.53 -21.17
N SER A 197 -11.26 -6.50 -20.36
CA SER A 197 -12.19 -5.38 -20.62
C SER A 197 -11.63 -4.44 -21.69
N ALA A 198 -12.48 -3.58 -22.26
CA ALA A 198 -12.09 -2.59 -23.27
C ALA A 198 -11.07 -1.58 -22.69
N PRO A 199 -9.82 -1.55 -23.17
CA PRO A 199 -8.72 -0.86 -22.47
C PRO A 199 -8.91 0.66 -22.42
N ASN A 200 -9.39 1.28 -23.48
CA ASN A 200 -9.60 2.73 -23.49
C ASN A 200 -10.78 3.15 -22.59
N ALA A 201 -11.88 2.39 -22.62
CA ALA A 201 -13.01 2.63 -21.72
C ALA A 201 -12.58 2.49 -20.26
N MET A 202 -11.74 1.51 -19.94
CA MET A 202 -11.20 1.30 -18.60
C MET A 202 -10.34 2.48 -18.12
N LYS A 203 -9.43 2.97 -18.99
CA LYS A 203 -8.61 4.15 -18.69
C LYS A 203 -9.47 5.39 -18.44
N HIS A 204 -10.49 5.62 -19.31
CA HIS A 204 -11.39 6.76 -19.13
C HIS A 204 -12.26 6.63 -17.89
N ALA A 205 -12.79 5.44 -17.59
CA ALA A 205 -13.55 5.20 -16.36
C ALA A 205 -12.72 5.50 -15.11
N LYS A 206 -11.47 5.00 -15.05
CA LYS A 206 -10.54 5.31 -13.97
C LYS A 206 -10.29 6.82 -13.84
N ALA A 207 -10.00 7.51 -14.95
CA ALA A 207 -9.76 8.94 -14.95
C ALA A 207 -10.96 9.76 -14.44
N LEU A 208 -12.19 9.34 -14.79
CA LEU A 208 -13.41 10.00 -14.32
C LEU A 208 -13.67 9.77 -12.82
N VAL A 209 -13.40 8.56 -12.33
CA VAL A 209 -13.59 8.22 -10.90
C VAL A 209 -12.50 8.88 -10.03
N ARG A 210 -11.26 8.92 -10.53
CA ARG A 210 -10.10 9.47 -9.80
C ARG A 210 -9.74 10.90 -10.27
N ASN A 211 -10.71 11.77 -10.36
CA ASN A 211 -10.54 13.13 -10.88
C ASN A 211 -9.91 14.14 -9.89
N GLN A 212 -9.42 13.69 -8.73
CA GLN A 212 -8.90 14.53 -7.65
C GLN A 212 -7.35 14.50 -7.54
N ASN A 213 -6.63 14.11 -8.59
CA ASN A 213 -5.17 13.91 -8.52
C ASN A 213 -4.38 15.14 -8.03
N ALA A 214 -4.81 16.37 -8.34
CA ALA A 214 -4.14 17.58 -7.86
C ALA A 214 -4.23 17.70 -6.32
N ALA A 215 -5.43 17.55 -5.76
CA ALA A 215 -5.65 17.60 -4.31
C ALA A 215 -4.90 16.47 -3.57
N ILE A 216 -4.85 15.27 -4.17
CA ILE A 216 -4.08 14.15 -3.64
C ILE A 216 -2.58 14.47 -3.64
N THR A 217 -2.04 15.09 -4.69
CA THR A 217 -0.63 15.50 -4.76
C THR A 217 -0.28 16.53 -3.69
N GLU A 218 -1.13 17.54 -3.49
CA GLU A 218 -0.96 18.55 -2.43
C GLU A 218 -1.00 17.91 -1.04
N CYS A 219 -1.94 16.97 -0.81
CA CYS A 219 -2.03 16.23 0.44
C CYS A 219 -0.77 15.40 0.71
N MET A 220 -0.29 14.63 -0.28
CA MET A 220 0.95 13.86 -0.15
C MET A 220 2.15 14.73 0.19
N ALA A 221 2.27 15.91 -0.41
CA ALA A 221 3.36 16.85 -0.11
C ALA A 221 3.30 17.34 1.34
N ALA A 222 2.12 17.77 1.80
CA ALA A 222 1.91 18.23 3.17
C ALA A 222 2.15 17.12 4.21
N GLU A 223 1.64 15.93 3.96
CA GLU A 223 1.89 14.76 4.83
C GLU A 223 3.38 14.41 4.88
N SER A 224 4.07 14.43 3.73
CA SER A 224 5.50 14.10 3.64
C SER A 224 6.38 15.05 4.44
N GLU A 225 6.06 16.34 4.45
CA GLU A 225 6.77 17.34 5.25
C GLU A 225 6.65 17.04 6.75
N ILE A 226 5.43 16.80 7.23
CA ILE A 226 5.18 16.48 8.64
C ILE A 226 5.80 15.13 9.00
N PHE A 227 5.66 14.12 8.12
CA PHE A 227 6.21 12.79 8.33
C PHE A 227 7.74 12.83 8.46
N ALA A 228 8.42 13.59 7.60
CA ALA A 228 9.88 13.77 7.67
C ALA A 228 10.32 14.44 8.97
N ALA A 229 9.56 15.43 9.45
CA ALA A 229 9.82 16.07 10.74
C ALA A 229 9.63 15.06 11.90
N GLN A 230 8.56 14.26 11.87
CA GLN A 230 8.29 13.26 12.91
C GLN A 230 9.33 12.14 12.95
N LEU A 231 9.91 11.74 11.82
CA LEU A 231 11.03 10.77 11.81
C LEU A 231 12.26 11.25 12.60
N GLN A 232 12.40 12.55 12.79
CA GLN A 232 13.48 13.15 13.59
C GLN A 232 13.05 13.50 15.03
N SER A 233 11.80 13.20 15.38
CA SER A 233 11.24 13.57 16.70
C SER A 233 11.71 12.64 17.81
N PRO A 234 11.77 13.12 19.08
CA PRO A 234 11.99 12.27 20.23
C PRO A 234 10.91 11.19 20.40
N GLU A 235 9.66 11.46 19.95
CA GLU A 235 8.55 10.51 20.02
C GLU A 235 8.78 9.29 19.14
N PHE A 236 9.25 9.49 17.89
CA PHE A 236 9.64 8.38 17.01
C PHE A 236 10.79 7.58 17.60
N GLY A 237 11.83 8.26 18.11
CA GLY A 237 12.97 7.61 18.78
C GLY A 237 12.54 6.73 19.96
N GLU A 238 11.68 7.25 20.82
CA GLU A 238 11.11 6.51 21.96
C GLU A 238 10.26 5.32 21.50
N SER A 239 9.40 5.52 20.49
CA SER A 239 8.54 4.46 19.95
C SER A 239 9.36 3.28 19.42
N VAL A 240 10.44 3.57 18.67
CA VAL A 240 11.35 2.53 18.14
C VAL A 240 12.09 1.83 19.29
N ALA A 241 12.64 2.58 20.24
CA ALA A 241 13.34 2.03 21.39
C ALA A 241 12.43 1.14 22.24
N ALA A 242 11.21 1.59 22.51
CA ALA A 242 10.19 0.84 23.26
C ALA A 242 9.80 -0.46 22.56
N MET A 243 9.60 -0.41 21.24
CA MET A 243 9.29 -1.58 20.41
C MET A 243 10.41 -2.61 20.45
N MET A 244 11.68 -2.18 20.30
CA MET A 244 12.85 -3.07 20.37
C MET A 244 13.01 -3.70 21.73
N ALA A 245 12.74 -2.94 22.80
CA ALA A 245 12.80 -3.40 24.19
C ALA A 245 11.55 -4.16 24.64
N LYS A 246 10.53 -4.30 23.77
CA LYS A 246 9.22 -4.91 24.09
C LYS A 246 8.57 -4.33 25.35
N ARG A 247 8.64 -3.03 25.54
CA ARG A 247 8.02 -2.26 26.63
C ARG A 247 7.04 -1.23 26.09
N PRO A 248 6.12 -0.71 26.91
CA PRO A 248 5.33 0.46 26.53
C PRO A 248 6.23 1.69 26.26
N ALA A 249 5.86 2.50 25.26
CA ALA A 249 6.49 3.79 25.04
C ALA A 249 6.07 4.79 26.13
N VAL A 250 6.98 5.66 26.52
CA VAL A 250 6.75 6.74 27.49
C VAL A 250 7.16 8.04 26.82
N TYR A 251 6.17 8.80 26.40
CA TYR A 251 6.40 10.06 25.70
C TYR A 251 6.68 11.20 26.70
N PRO A 252 7.51 12.16 26.30
CA PRO A 252 7.85 13.33 27.13
C PRO A 252 6.66 14.25 27.38
#